data_5d85663999bbfc7c431eb26aa2443582
#
_entry.id   5d85663999bbfc7c431eb26aa2443582
#
_cell.length_a   1.000
_cell.length_b   1.000
_cell.length_c   1.000
_cell.angle_alpha   90.00
_cell.angle_beta   90.00
_cell.angle_gamma   90.00
#
_symmetry.space_group_name_H-M   'P 1'
#
loop_
_entity.id
_entity.type
_entity.pdbx_description
1 polymer ?
#
loop_
_entity_poly.entity_id
_entity_poly.type
_entity_poly.pdbx_seq_one_letter_code
_entity_poly.pdbx_strand_id
1 'polypeptide(L)'
;MSYSTRAEVREMLKDDALNAIIGDTFEEDEAEREAKIGPIIDMAIGDADAEIDGYLAKRYKVPFDPVPRVLNKFSKDIAIYNLYSRIVIDEGEA
;
A
#
# COMPACT_ATOMS: atom_id res chain seq x y z
N MET A 1 -11.10 -4.16 9.42
CA MET A 1 -11.50 -3.07 8.51
C MET A 1 -10.30 -2.20 8.19
N SER A 2 -10.06 -1.95 6.91
CA SER A 2 -8.90 -1.15 6.48
C SER A 2 -9.25 0.33 6.42
N TYR A 3 -8.24 1.17 6.66
CA TYR A 3 -8.43 2.62 6.57
C TYR A 3 -8.38 3.14 5.14
N SER A 4 -7.83 2.34 4.21
CA SER A 4 -7.85 2.64 2.78
C SER A 4 -8.17 1.36 2.00
N THR A 5 -8.45 1.50 0.71
CA THR A 5 -8.82 0.36 -0.12
C THR A 5 -7.75 0.09 -1.19
N ARG A 6 -7.76 -1.14 -1.70
CA ARG A 6 -6.88 -1.53 -2.79
C ARG A 6 -7.03 -0.58 -3.99
N ALA A 7 -8.27 -0.27 -4.36
CA ALA A 7 -8.54 0.61 -5.50
C ALA A 7 -7.97 2.01 -5.31
N GLU A 8 -8.11 2.56 -4.08
CA GLU A 8 -7.58 3.89 -3.78
C GLU A 8 -6.06 3.95 -3.92
N VAL A 9 -5.37 2.94 -3.38
CA VAL A 9 -3.91 2.88 -3.46
C VAL A 9 -3.47 2.60 -4.90
N ARG A 10 -4.18 1.73 -5.60
CA ARG A 10 -3.87 1.40 -6.99
C ARG A 10 -3.89 2.62 -7.89
N GLU A 11 -4.85 3.54 -7.66
CA GLU A 11 -4.94 4.78 -8.44
C GLU A 11 -3.73 5.68 -8.27
N MET A 12 -3.02 5.58 -7.15
CA MET A 12 -1.84 6.39 -6.89
C MET A 12 -0.57 5.83 -7.54
N LEU A 13 -0.63 4.62 -8.08
CA LEU A 13 0.52 3.96 -8.70
C LEU A 13 0.53 4.18 -10.21
N LYS A 14 1.68 4.60 -10.73
CA LYS A 14 1.91 4.69 -12.16
C LYS A 14 2.38 3.33 -12.67
N ASP A 15 2.20 3.07 -13.96
CA ASP A 15 2.55 1.79 -14.56
C ASP A 15 4.03 1.43 -14.37
N ASP A 16 4.92 2.39 -14.49
CA ASP A 16 6.36 2.16 -14.29
C ASP A 16 6.65 1.69 -12.87
N ALA A 17 6.05 2.35 -11.88
CA ALA A 17 6.22 1.97 -10.48
C ALA A 17 5.61 0.59 -10.21
N LEU A 18 4.44 0.33 -10.78
CA LEU A 18 3.77 -0.94 -10.60
C LEU A 18 4.62 -2.10 -11.10
N ASN A 19 5.20 -1.98 -12.30
CA ASN A 19 6.07 -3.00 -12.85
C ASN A 19 7.32 -3.21 -11.98
N ALA A 20 7.90 -2.13 -11.47
CA ALA A 20 9.08 -2.21 -10.60
C ALA A 20 8.74 -2.91 -9.28
N ILE A 21 7.57 -2.63 -8.71
CA ILE A 21 7.15 -3.25 -7.45
C ILE A 21 6.95 -4.75 -7.63
N ILE A 22 6.33 -5.15 -8.74
CA ILE A 22 6.13 -6.57 -9.05
C ILE A 22 7.46 -7.28 -9.31
N GLY A 23 8.43 -6.55 -9.86
CA GLY A 23 9.73 -7.13 -10.21
C GLY A 23 9.74 -7.82 -11.56
N ASP A 24 8.70 -7.63 -12.35
CA ASP A 24 8.59 -8.21 -13.69
C ASP A 24 8.22 -7.11 -14.67
N THR A 25 9.24 -6.60 -15.37
CA THR A 25 9.06 -5.50 -16.30
C THR A 25 8.54 -5.94 -17.67
N PHE A 26 8.39 -7.25 -17.88
CA PHE A 26 7.99 -7.79 -19.17
C PHE A 26 6.57 -8.34 -19.18
N GLU A 27 5.84 -8.22 -18.07
CA GLU A 27 4.48 -8.68 -18.02
C GLU A 27 3.58 -7.73 -18.80
N GLU A 28 3.09 -8.20 -19.95
CA GLU A 28 2.24 -7.41 -20.84
C GLU A 28 0.76 -7.63 -20.56
N ASP A 29 0.40 -8.72 -19.90
CA ASP A 29 -0.99 -9.02 -19.59
C ASP A 29 -1.44 -8.20 -18.40
N GLU A 30 -2.34 -7.25 -18.65
CA GLU A 30 -2.87 -6.37 -17.62
C GLU A 30 -3.56 -7.13 -16.49
N ALA A 31 -4.31 -8.18 -16.84
CA ALA A 31 -5.00 -8.98 -15.83
C ALA A 31 -4.01 -9.69 -14.90
N GLU A 32 -2.91 -10.20 -15.45
CA GLU A 32 -1.90 -10.84 -14.63
C GLU A 32 -1.15 -9.84 -13.76
N ARG A 33 -0.88 -8.64 -14.28
CA ARG A 33 -0.26 -7.58 -13.48
C ARG A 33 -1.14 -7.22 -12.31
N GLU A 34 -2.44 -7.05 -12.53
CA GLU A 34 -3.38 -6.73 -11.45
C GLU A 34 -3.47 -7.87 -10.43
N ALA A 35 -3.42 -9.12 -10.89
CA ALA A 35 -3.45 -10.26 -9.99
C ALA A 35 -2.20 -10.33 -9.10
N LYS A 36 -1.05 -9.88 -9.61
CA LYS A 36 0.19 -9.85 -8.83
C LYS A 36 0.24 -8.68 -7.86
N ILE A 37 -0.17 -7.49 -8.32
CA ILE A 37 -0.06 -6.29 -7.51
C ILE A 37 -1.11 -6.23 -6.39
N GLY A 38 -2.27 -6.83 -6.60
CA GLY A 38 -3.36 -6.78 -5.63
C GLY A 38 -2.96 -7.21 -4.22
N PRO A 39 -2.44 -8.45 -4.05
CA PRO A 39 -2.01 -8.90 -2.72
C PRO A 39 -0.87 -8.07 -2.13
N ILE A 40 0.01 -7.54 -2.96
CA ILE A 40 1.11 -6.68 -2.51
C ILE A 40 0.56 -5.38 -1.95
N ILE A 41 -0.43 -4.80 -2.63
CA ILE A 41 -1.11 -3.59 -2.15
C ILE A 41 -1.83 -3.88 -0.83
N ASP A 42 -2.54 -5.00 -0.75
CA ASP A 42 -3.28 -5.36 0.46
C ASP A 42 -2.34 -5.48 1.66
N MET A 43 -1.18 -6.08 1.47
CA MET A 43 -0.17 -6.19 2.52
C MET A 43 0.33 -4.81 2.95
N ALA A 44 0.60 -3.93 1.98
CA ALA A 44 1.07 -2.58 2.28
C ALA A 44 0.03 -1.79 3.06
N ILE A 45 -1.25 -1.95 2.74
CA ILE A 45 -2.35 -1.30 3.46
C ILE A 45 -2.45 -1.86 4.89
N GLY A 46 -2.36 -3.18 5.03
CA GLY A 46 -2.40 -3.82 6.35
C GLY A 46 -1.29 -3.33 7.26
N ASP A 47 -0.09 -3.21 6.72
CA ASP A 47 1.06 -2.70 7.47
C ASP A 47 0.87 -1.23 7.84
N ALA A 48 0.34 -0.42 6.91
CA ALA A 48 0.06 0.99 7.16
C ALA A 48 -0.98 1.15 8.27
N ASP A 49 -2.05 0.38 8.22
CA ASP A 49 -3.12 0.44 9.21
C ASP A 49 -2.61 0.01 10.59
N ALA A 50 -1.79 -1.03 10.66
CA ALA A 50 -1.19 -1.48 11.91
C ALA A 50 -0.29 -0.40 12.51
N GLU A 51 0.47 0.29 11.68
CA GLU A 51 1.33 1.37 12.13
C GLU A 51 0.51 2.53 12.70
N ILE A 52 -0.57 2.91 12.02
CA ILE A 52 -1.47 3.96 12.49
C ILE A 52 -2.08 3.57 13.84
N ASP A 53 -2.62 2.36 13.94
CA ASP A 53 -3.22 1.88 15.17
C ASP A 53 -2.21 1.83 16.32
N GLY A 54 -0.98 1.45 16.02
CA GLY A 54 0.09 1.42 17.01
C GLY A 54 0.37 2.78 17.62
N TYR A 55 0.34 3.84 16.80
CA TYR A 55 0.53 5.20 17.30
C TYR A 55 -0.66 5.70 18.12
N LEU A 56 -1.87 5.32 17.74
CA LEU A 56 -3.09 5.90 18.32
C LEU A 56 -3.65 5.10 19.49
N ALA A 57 -3.26 3.84 19.64
CA ALA A 57 -3.83 2.94 20.64
C ALA A 57 -3.68 3.44 22.10
N LYS A 58 -2.67 4.27 22.38
CA LYS A 58 -2.44 4.80 23.71
C LYS A 58 -3.46 5.84 24.12
N ARG A 59 -4.11 6.50 23.17
CA ARG A 59 -5.02 7.61 23.44
C ARG A 59 -6.45 7.38 22.95
N TYR A 60 -6.62 6.46 22.01
CA TYR A 60 -7.88 6.25 21.34
C TYR A 60 -8.20 4.78 21.26
N LYS A 61 -9.48 4.49 21.16
CA LYS A 61 -9.93 3.13 20.91
C LYS A 61 -9.76 2.85 19.42
N VAL A 62 -8.98 1.83 19.08
CA VAL A 62 -8.72 1.46 17.69
C VAL A 62 -9.28 0.06 17.43
N PRO A 63 -9.61 -0.29 16.17
CA PRO A 63 -9.63 0.58 15.00
C PRO A 63 -10.78 1.58 15.03
N PHE A 64 -10.61 2.67 14.28
CA PHE A 64 -11.65 3.69 14.16
C PHE A 64 -12.78 3.24 13.22
N ASP A 65 -14.01 3.46 13.64
CA ASP A 65 -15.20 3.15 12.84
C ASP A 65 -16.31 4.13 13.22
N PRO A 66 -16.73 5.03 12.35
CA PRO A 66 -16.27 5.17 10.96
C PRO A 66 -14.85 5.74 10.87
N VAL A 67 -14.22 5.52 9.72
CA VAL A 67 -12.84 5.95 9.51
C VAL A 67 -12.79 7.45 9.24
N PRO A 68 -12.07 8.24 10.06
CA PRO A 68 -11.86 9.66 9.76
C PRO A 68 -11.10 9.83 8.44
N ARG A 69 -11.44 10.90 7.71
CA ARG A 69 -10.81 11.16 6.41
C ARG A 69 -9.28 11.25 6.51
N VAL A 70 -8.78 11.83 7.60
CA VAL A 70 -7.33 11.98 7.79
C VAL A 70 -6.64 10.62 7.90
N LEU A 71 -7.29 9.63 8.50
CA LEU A 71 -6.71 8.29 8.60
C LEU A 71 -6.71 7.58 7.25
N ASN A 72 -7.73 7.81 6.42
CA ASN A 72 -7.73 7.32 5.05
C ASN A 72 -6.52 7.86 4.29
N LYS A 73 -6.28 9.16 4.41
CA LYS A 73 -5.12 9.80 3.76
C LYS A 73 -3.81 9.20 4.26
N PHE A 74 -3.63 9.10 5.58
CA PHE A 74 -2.40 8.55 6.14
C PHE A 74 -2.17 7.10 5.73
N SER A 75 -3.23 6.29 5.72
CA SER A 75 -3.14 4.90 5.29
C SER A 75 -2.64 4.81 3.85
N LYS A 76 -3.19 5.62 2.94
CA LYS A 76 -2.76 5.63 1.54
C LYS A 76 -1.30 6.09 1.42
N ASP A 77 -0.94 7.17 2.10
CA ASP A 77 0.42 7.72 2.02
C ASP A 77 1.46 6.73 2.54
N ILE A 78 1.18 6.08 3.66
CA ILE A 78 2.10 5.09 4.23
C ILE A 78 2.18 3.85 3.35
N ALA A 79 1.05 3.38 2.82
CA ALA A 79 1.03 2.23 1.92
C ALA A 79 1.87 2.51 0.67
N ILE A 80 1.73 3.69 0.08
CA ILE A 80 2.52 4.09 -1.08
C ILE A 80 4.01 4.15 -0.73
N TYR A 81 4.35 4.72 0.43
CA TYR A 81 5.73 4.74 0.90
C TYR A 81 6.29 3.31 1.01
N ASN A 82 5.52 2.41 1.61
CA ASN A 82 5.94 1.03 1.77
C ASN A 82 6.16 0.34 0.42
N LEU A 83 5.31 0.62 -0.56
CA LEU A 83 5.44 0.05 -1.90
C LEU A 83 6.69 0.57 -2.61
N TYR A 84 6.95 1.87 -2.56
CA TYR A 84 8.15 2.44 -3.18
C TYR A 84 9.43 2.00 -2.47
N SER A 85 9.36 1.73 -1.17
CA SER A 85 10.51 1.23 -0.43
C SER A 85 10.99 -0.12 -0.95
N ARG A 86 10.09 -0.95 -1.48
CA ARG A 86 10.47 -2.24 -2.08
C ARG A 86 11.37 -2.02 -3.29
N ILE A 87 11.08 -1.00 -4.10
CA ILE A 87 11.88 -0.68 -5.28
C ILE A 87 13.29 -0.26 -4.87
N VAL A 88 13.40 0.62 -3.87
CA VAL A 88 14.69 1.12 -3.40
C VAL A 88 15.54 0.01 -2.83
N ILE A 89 14.94 -0.90 -2.05
CA ILE A 89 15.65 -2.04 -1.47
C ILE A 89 16.19 -2.95 -2.57
N ASP A 90 15.36 -3.26 -3.58
CA ASP A 90 15.76 -4.11 -4.69
C ASP A 90 16.92 -3.49 -5.46
N GLU A 91 16.87 -2.19 -5.72
CA GLU A 91 17.95 -1.47 -6.40
C GLU A 91 19.22 -1.43 -5.55
N GLY A 92 19.09 -1.31 -4.24
CA GLY A 92 20.21 -1.26 -3.32
C GLY A 92 21.00 -2.56 -3.26
N GLU A 93 20.40 -3.67 -3.61
CA GLU A 93 21.08 -4.97 -3.64
C GLU A 93 21.83 -5.21 -4.95
N ALA A 94 21.53 -4.41 -5.95
CA ALA A 94 22.22 -4.51 -7.23
C ALA A 94 23.58 -3.85 -7.13
#